data_9701fd62a0660ad36c2e2eeefedad3a1
#
_entry.id   9701fd62a0660ad36c2e2eeefedad3a1
#
_cell.length_a   1.000
_cell.length_b   1.000
_cell.length_c   1.000
_cell.angle_alpha   90.00
_cell.angle_beta   90.00
_cell.angle_gamma   90.00
#
_symmetry.space_group_name_H-M   'P 1'
#
loop_
_entity.id
_entity.type
_entity.pdbx_description
1 polymer ?
#
loop_
_entity_poly.entity_id
_entity_poly.type
_entity_poly.pdbx_seq_one_letter_code
_entity_poly.pdbx_strand_id
1 'polypeptide(L)'
;MSLQVYRYGPARPAQILALHGLTGHGKRWQTLADGYLPEYAVLAPDLLGHGHSSWAAPWNIDENVAALAALLHDEADGPVVVVAHSFGGAIALNLAAAHPNLVSGLVLLDPATGLDGSWMSEIADAMLGSPDYPDRKEAHAEKVNGSWGEVSAKYPGELERDLDEHLVALPGGRVGWRISLPAMMSYWSELARPIVLPQQGTPTTLVLAKQTHPAYVTGELVSALQARLGADFELAEFDCDHMVPHAMPAETADVIRGHLV
;
A
#
# COMPACT_ATOMS: atom_id res chain seq x y z
N MET A 1 4.82 15.43 -11.14
CA MET A 1 3.55 14.74 -11.40
C MET A 1 2.60 15.05 -10.26
N SER A 2 1.27 15.15 -10.50
CA SER A 2 0.29 15.47 -9.45
C SER A 2 -0.22 14.20 -8.78
N LEU A 3 -0.33 14.23 -7.45
CA LEU A 3 -1.00 13.21 -6.66
C LEU A 3 -2.41 13.71 -6.28
N GLN A 4 -3.40 12.83 -6.37
CA GLN A 4 -4.65 12.99 -5.64
C GLN A 4 -4.40 12.57 -4.20
N VAL A 5 -4.74 13.41 -3.24
CA VAL A 5 -4.48 13.14 -1.82
C VAL A 5 -5.79 13.24 -1.04
N TYR A 6 -6.12 12.18 -0.31
CA TYR A 6 -7.20 12.17 0.68
C TYR A 6 -6.61 12.52 2.04
N ARG A 7 -7.34 13.35 2.79
CA ARG A 7 -6.93 13.84 4.11
C ARG A 7 -7.97 13.44 5.12
N TYR A 8 -7.53 12.79 6.20
CA TYR A 8 -8.40 12.33 7.27
C TYR A 8 -7.93 12.89 8.61
N GLY A 9 -8.84 12.91 9.59
CA GLY A 9 -8.57 13.42 10.92
C GLY A 9 -8.54 14.95 11.01
N PRO A 10 -7.89 15.52 12.04
CA PRO A 10 -7.91 16.96 12.29
C PRO A 10 -7.12 17.75 11.25
N ALA A 11 -7.57 18.98 10.98
CA ALA A 11 -6.88 19.93 10.10
C ALA A 11 -5.61 20.48 10.79
N ARG A 12 -4.51 19.76 10.69
CA ARG A 12 -3.17 20.07 11.20
C ARG A 12 -2.11 19.44 10.30
N PRO A 13 -0.82 19.78 10.43
CA PRO A 13 0.24 19.12 9.68
C PRO A 13 0.20 17.61 9.78
N ALA A 14 0.53 16.96 8.71
CA ALA A 14 0.46 15.50 8.61
C ALA A 14 1.35 14.81 9.66
N GLN A 15 0.83 13.73 10.23
CA GLN A 15 1.56 12.86 11.15
C GLN A 15 1.74 11.45 10.58
N ILE A 16 0.85 11.05 9.68
CA ILE A 16 0.83 9.74 9.03
C ILE A 16 0.75 9.93 7.53
N LEU A 17 1.61 9.22 6.81
CA LEU A 17 1.49 8.98 5.37
C LEU A 17 1.06 7.53 5.14
N ALA A 18 -0.10 7.30 4.52
CA ALA A 18 -0.66 5.98 4.32
C ALA A 18 -0.62 5.58 2.82
N LEU A 19 0.15 4.54 2.49
CA LEU A 19 0.43 4.09 1.12
C LEU A 19 -0.28 2.78 0.80
N HIS A 20 -1.13 2.78 -0.21
CA HIS A 20 -1.88 1.60 -0.65
C HIS A 20 -1.03 0.60 -1.45
N GLY A 21 -1.52 -0.63 -1.59
CA GLY A 21 -0.93 -1.68 -2.44
C GLY A 21 -1.18 -1.47 -3.93
N LEU A 22 -0.54 -2.28 -4.76
CA LEU A 22 -0.77 -2.29 -6.20
C LEU A 22 -2.26 -2.53 -6.50
N THR A 23 -2.78 -1.92 -7.55
CA THR A 23 -4.21 -1.88 -7.87
C THR A 23 -5.11 -1.27 -6.78
N GLY A 24 -4.54 -0.50 -5.87
CA GLY A 24 -5.26 0.19 -4.79
C GLY A 24 -5.56 1.66 -5.09
N HIS A 25 -6.01 2.36 -4.06
CA HIS A 25 -6.23 3.79 -4.05
C HIS A 25 -6.23 4.34 -2.61
N GLY A 26 -6.03 5.64 -2.44
CA GLY A 26 -5.90 6.27 -1.12
C GLY A 26 -7.15 6.18 -0.25
N LYS A 27 -8.36 6.13 -0.81
CA LYS A 27 -9.60 5.97 -0.03
C LYS A 27 -9.72 4.64 0.72
N ARG A 28 -8.90 3.63 0.39
CA ARG A 28 -8.84 2.39 1.17
C ARG A 28 -8.48 2.61 2.64
N TRP A 29 -7.81 3.73 2.94
CA TRP A 29 -7.42 4.08 4.31
C TRP A 29 -8.53 4.75 5.12
N GLN A 30 -9.67 5.11 4.49
CA GLN A 30 -10.73 5.88 5.14
C GLN A 30 -11.25 5.22 6.41
N THR A 31 -11.63 3.94 6.35
CA THR A 31 -12.19 3.24 7.53
C THR A 31 -11.20 3.17 8.68
N LEU A 32 -9.92 2.90 8.38
CA LEU A 32 -8.87 2.87 9.40
C LEU A 32 -8.66 4.27 10.01
N ALA A 33 -8.56 5.30 9.16
CA ALA A 33 -8.31 6.67 9.61
C ALA A 33 -9.49 7.24 10.42
N ASP A 34 -10.71 7.19 9.86
CA ASP A 34 -11.88 7.79 10.49
C ASP A 34 -12.38 6.99 11.72
N GLY A 35 -12.29 5.66 11.64
CA GLY A 35 -12.84 4.78 12.67
C GLY A 35 -11.86 4.42 13.79
N TYR A 36 -10.57 4.37 13.50
CA TYR A 36 -9.58 3.83 14.43
C TYR A 36 -8.43 4.80 14.76
N LEU A 37 -8.22 5.86 13.95
CA LEU A 37 -7.16 6.85 14.15
C LEU A 37 -7.70 8.30 14.02
N PRO A 38 -8.91 8.64 14.50
CA PRO A 38 -9.54 9.94 14.26
C PRO A 38 -8.77 11.11 14.87
N GLU A 39 -7.89 10.85 15.82
CA GLU A 39 -7.05 11.84 16.49
C GLU A 39 -5.81 12.27 15.70
N TYR A 40 -5.45 11.55 14.62
CA TYR A 40 -4.25 11.79 13.83
C TYR A 40 -4.56 12.36 12.44
N ALA A 41 -3.72 13.28 11.97
CA ALA A 41 -3.78 13.81 10.62
C ALA A 41 -3.11 12.83 9.64
N VAL A 42 -3.90 12.24 8.74
CA VAL A 42 -3.47 11.21 7.78
C VAL A 42 -3.52 11.75 6.36
N LEU A 43 -2.42 11.60 5.62
CA LEU A 43 -2.38 11.77 4.17
C LEU A 43 -2.43 10.38 3.51
N ALA A 44 -3.37 10.18 2.61
CA ALA A 44 -3.52 8.95 1.86
C ALA A 44 -3.58 9.27 0.35
N PRO A 45 -2.44 9.37 -0.34
CA PRO A 45 -2.42 9.63 -1.77
C PRO A 45 -2.83 8.40 -2.58
N ASP A 46 -3.44 8.64 -3.74
CA ASP A 46 -3.37 7.68 -4.85
C ASP A 46 -1.93 7.70 -5.38
N LEU A 47 -1.27 6.55 -5.49
CA LEU A 47 0.06 6.43 -6.06
C LEU A 47 0.03 6.75 -7.57
N LEU A 48 1.16 7.09 -8.16
CA LEU A 48 1.23 7.35 -9.60
C LEU A 48 0.72 6.16 -10.41
N GLY A 49 -0.04 6.41 -11.47
CA GLY A 49 -0.68 5.36 -12.26
C GLY A 49 -1.94 4.74 -11.63
N HIS A 50 -2.35 5.20 -10.44
CA HIS A 50 -3.53 4.71 -9.72
C HIS A 50 -4.54 5.83 -9.50
N GLY A 51 -5.80 5.44 -9.36
CA GLY A 51 -6.90 6.32 -8.95
C GLY A 51 -6.99 7.58 -9.79
N HIS A 52 -7.02 8.72 -9.13
CA HIS A 52 -7.10 10.06 -9.71
C HIS A 52 -5.74 10.78 -9.77
N SER A 53 -4.64 10.12 -9.39
CA SER A 53 -3.28 10.63 -9.58
C SER A 53 -2.85 10.62 -11.04
N SER A 54 -1.72 11.25 -11.36
CA SER A 54 -1.16 11.28 -12.71
C SER A 54 -0.91 9.87 -13.25
N TRP A 55 -1.36 9.61 -14.49
CA TRP A 55 -1.09 8.38 -15.22
C TRP A 55 0.05 8.55 -16.25
N ALA A 56 0.74 9.68 -16.22
CA ALA A 56 1.88 9.92 -17.11
C ALA A 56 3.12 9.14 -16.67
N ALA A 57 3.87 8.62 -17.65
CA ALA A 57 5.19 8.02 -17.43
C ALA A 57 6.23 9.07 -16.97
N PRO A 58 7.33 8.67 -16.35
CA PRO A 58 7.75 7.29 -16.07
C PRO A 58 7.05 6.65 -14.87
N TRP A 59 6.92 5.31 -14.88
CA TRP A 59 6.27 4.54 -13.82
C TRP A 59 7.28 3.64 -13.13
N ASN A 60 7.82 4.10 -12.00
CA ASN A 60 8.75 3.36 -11.17
C ASN A 60 8.61 3.77 -9.69
N ILE A 61 9.30 3.08 -8.81
CA ILE A 61 9.30 3.39 -7.38
C ILE A 61 9.91 4.78 -7.14
N ASP A 62 10.99 5.14 -7.84
CA ASP A 62 11.73 6.38 -7.60
C ASP A 62 10.89 7.63 -7.89
N GLU A 63 10.03 7.61 -8.92
CA GLU A 63 9.09 8.70 -9.22
C GLU A 63 7.98 8.84 -8.16
N ASN A 64 7.49 7.71 -7.62
CA ASN A 64 6.57 7.75 -6.49
C ASN A 64 7.26 8.35 -5.26
N VAL A 65 8.49 7.95 -4.96
CA VAL A 65 9.28 8.50 -3.86
C VAL A 65 9.46 10.01 -4.01
N ALA A 66 9.85 10.50 -5.20
CA ALA A 66 10.00 11.93 -5.46
C ALA A 66 8.69 12.71 -5.28
N ALA A 67 7.56 12.16 -5.77
CA ALA A 67 6.24 12.79 -5.63
C ALA A 67 5.79 12.83 -4.16
N LEU A 68 6.03 11.76 -3.39
CA LEU A 68 5.70 11.69 -1.97
C LEU A 68 6.60 12.59 -1.11
N ALA A 69 7.89 12.70 -1.42
CA ALA A 69 8.79 13.62 -0.75
C ALA A 69 8.33 15.08 -0.93
N ALA A 70 7.95 15.46 -2.16
CA ALA A 70 7.39 16.78 -2.43
C ALA A 70 6.09 17.02 -1.64
N LEU A 71 5.17 16.04 -1.61
CA LEU A 71 3.94 16.12 -0.83
C LEU A 71 4.23 16.35 0.66
N LEU A 72 5.18 15.61 1.25
CA LEU A 72 5.53 15.76 2.66
C LEU A 72 6.18 17.11 2.98
N HIS A 73 6.96 17.67 2.07
CA HIS A 73 7.50 19.03 2.24
C HIS A 73 6.41 20.10 2.27
N ASP A 74 5.28 19.89 1.59
CA ASP A 74 4.17 20.83 1.54
C ASP A 74 3.17 20.65 2.70
N GLU A 75 3.01 19.42 3.24
CA GLU A 75 1.90 19.08 4.12
C GLU A 75 2.31 18.65 5.55
N ALA A 76 3.62 18.49 5.82
CA ALA A 76 4.12 18.08 7.12
C ALA A 76 5.13 19.09 7.69
N ASP A 77 5.07 19.35 9.00
CA ASP A 77 6.03 20.23 9.70
C ASP A 77 7.29 19.49 10.19
N GLY A 78 7.34 18.16 9.99
CA GLY A 78 8.45 17.31 10.43
C GLY A 78 8.31 15.91 9.88
N PRO A 79 9.15 14.96 10.34
CA PRO A 79 9.07 13.57 9.89
C PRO A 79 7.75 12.92 10.31
N VAL A 80 7.20 12.07 9.43
CA VAL A 80 5.93 11.37 9.63
C VAL A 80 6.13 9.87 9.79
N VAL A 81 5.17 9.19 10.42
CA VAL A 81 5.07 7.74 10.36
C VAL A 81 4.52 7.33 8.99
N VAL A 82 5.22 6.45 8.29
CA VAL A 82 4.76 5.90 7.00
C VAL A 82 4.14 4.54 7.23
N VAL A 83 2.85 4.43 6.96
CA VAL A 83 2.09 3.18 7.00
C VAL A 83 1.88 2.71 5.57
N ALA A 84 2.30 1.50 5.25
CA ALA A 84 2.33 1.06 3.87
C ALA A 84 1.92 -0.40 3.71
N HIS A 85 0.98 -0.65 2.80
CA HIS A 85 0.47 -1.98 2.48
C HIS A 85 1.07 -2.49 1.16
N SER A 86 1.51 -3.75 1.14
CA SER A 86 1.92 -4.45 -0.09
C SER A 86 2.97 -3.66 -0.90
N PHE A 87 2.70 -3.30 -2.15
CA PHE A 87 3.53 -2.46 -3.02
C PHE A 87 3.92 -1.11 -2.36
N GLY A 88 2.99 -0.50 -1.61
CA GLY A 88 3.29 0.68 -0.81
C GLY A 88 4.48 0.46 0.13
N GLY A 89 4.70 -0.77 0.61
CA GLY A 89 5.85 -1.15 1.43
C GLY A 89 7.19 -0.99 0.71
N ALA A 90 7.27 -1.39 -0.57
CA ALA A 90 8.47 -1.14 -1.38
C ALA A 90 8.74 0.37 -1.52
N ILE A 91 7.70 1.17 -1.77
CA ILE A 91 7.82 2.62 -1.86
C ILE A 91 8.24 3.22 -0.51
N ALA A 92 7.66 2.78 0.61
CA ALA A 92 7.97 3.27 1.94
C ALA A 92 9.45 3.02 2.33
N LEU A 93 9.97 1.82 2.03
CA LEU A 93 11.38 1.48 2.26
C LEU A 93 12.31 2.39 1.44
N ASN A 94 12.00 2.61 0.16
CA ASN A 94 12.77 3.50 -0.71
C ASN A 94 12.67 4.98 -0.26
N LEU A 95 11.48 5.44 0.17
CA LEU A 95 11.30 6.79 0.72
C LEU A 95 12.14 6.99 1.99
N ALA A 96 12.10 6.05 2.93
CA ALA A 96 12.88 6.12 4.17
C ALA A 96 14.40 6.06 3.92
N ALA A 97 14.85 5.33 2.91
CA ALA A 97 16.25 5.28 2.53
C ALA A 97 16.73 6.56 1.86
N ALA A 98 15.94 7.13 0.94
CA ALA A 98 16.30 8.31 0.16
C ALA A 98 16.08 9.62 0.94
N HIS A 99 15.05 9.68 1.80
CA HIS A 99 14.63 10.87 2.54
C HIS A 99 14.43 10.57 4.03
N PRO A 100 15.47 10.15 4.77
CA PRO A 100 15.34 9.71 6.17
C PRO A 100 14.82 10.83 7.09
N ASN A 101 15.03 12.08 6.74
CA ASN A 101 14.55 13.23 7.53
C ASN A 101 13.02 13.46 7.39
N LEU A 102 12.34 12.78 6.47
CA LEU A 102 10.90 12.85 6.28
C LEU A 102 10.14 11.70 6.97
N VAL A 103 10.85 10.68 7.46
CA VAL A 103 10.26 9.44 8.01
C VAL A 103 10.71 9.25 9.45
N SER A 104 9.75 9.29 10.40
CA SER A 104 10.01 9.01 11.82
C SER A 104 9.90 7.54 12.18
N GLY A 105 9.18 6.74 11.40
CA GLY A 105 9.00 5.31 11.59
C GLY A 105 8.24 4.67 10.43
N LEU A 106 8.33 3.34 10.34
CA LEU A 106 7.69 2.54 9.31
C LEU A 106 6.74 1.50 9.92
N VAL A 107 5.53 1.41 9.40
CA VAL A 107 4.60 0.30 9.62
C VAL A 107 4.33 -0.36 8.28
N LEU A 108 4.92 -1.53 8.06
CA LEU A 108 4.87 -2.27 6.80
C LEU A 108 3.86 -3.41 6.93
N LEU A 109 2.71 -3.27 6.28
CA LEU A 109 1.60 -4.23 6.36
C LEU A 109 1.68 -5.20 5.17
N ASP A 110 2.15 -6.41 5.42
CA ASP A 110 2.38 -7.48 4.43
C ASP A 110 3.06 -6.95 3.15
N PRO A 111 4.26 -6.33 3.29
CA PRO A 111 4.91 -5.61 2.21
C PRO A 111 5.37 -6.54 1.08
N ALA A 112 5.26 -6.06 -0.16
CA ALA A 112 5.74 -6.74 -1.36
C ALA A 112 7.00 -6.03 -1.86
N THR A 113 8.17 -6.69 -1.79
CA THR A 113 9.46 -6.19 -2.30
C THR A 113 10.49 -7.33 -2.37
N GLY A 114 11.43 -7.28 -3.31
CA GLY A 114 12.44 -8.32 -3.48
C GLY A 114 11.85 -9.67 -3.88
N LEU A 115 10.78 -9.66 -4.67
CA LEU A 115 10.05 -10.85 -5.06
C LEU A 115 10.72 -11.55 -6.26
N ASP A 116 10.39 -12.82 -6.46
CA ASP A 116 10.89 -13.59 -7.59
C ASP A 116 10.40 -13.01 -8.93
N GLY A 117 11.34 -12.74 -9.84
CA GLY A 117 11.03 -12.10 -11.12
C GLY A 117 10.17 -12.98 -12.05
N SER A 118 10.29 -14.31 -11.97
CA SER A 118 9.47 -15.23 -12.77
C SER A 118 8.02 -15.18 -12.28
N TRP A 119 7.82 -15.20 -10.97
CA TRP A 119 6.49 -15.04 -10.37
C TRP A 119 5.86 -13.68 -10.73
N MET A 120 6.65 -12.59 -10.69
CA MET A 120 6.14 -11.26 -11.10
C MET A 120 5.74 -11.21 -12.58
N SER A 121 6.49 -11.90 -13.44
CA SER A 121 6.12 -12.04 -14.86
C SER A 121 4.81 -12.81 -15.04
N GLU A 122 4.61 -13.90 -14.31
CA GLU A 122 3.37 -14.70 -14.37
C GLU A 122 2.15 -13.86 -13.96
N ILE A 123 2.26 -13.04 -12.89
CA ILE A 123 1.17 -12.16 -12.46
C ILE A 123 0.90 -11.07 -13.51
N ALA A 124 1.95 -10.48 -14.09
CA ALA A 124 1.81 -9.47 -15.13
C ALA A 124 1.12 -10.04 -16.37
N ASP A 125 1.48 -11.25 -16.81
CA ASP A 125 0.87 -11.93 -17.94
C ASP A 125 -0.61 -12.28 -17.66
N ALA A 126 -0.92 -12.73 -16.44
CA ALA A 126 -2.31 -12.99 -16.03
C ALA A 126 -3.15 -11.70 -16.07
N MET A 127 -2.61 -10.59 -15.58
CA MET A 127 -3.29 -9.30 -15.62
C MET A 127 -3.50 -8.78 -17.05
N LEU A 128 -2.53 -8.98 -17.94
CA LEU A 128 -2.68 -8.66 -19.37
C LEU A 128 -3.72 -9.55 -20.07
N GLY A 129 -3.82 -10.81 -19.67
CA GLY A 129 -4.79 -11.76 -20.19
C GLY A 129 -6.24 -11.44 -19.77
N SER A 130 -6.44 -10.76 -18.63
CA SER A 130 -7.76 -10.35 -18.11
C SER A 130 -7.71 -8.93 -17.55
N PRO A 131 -7.56 -7.91 -18.41
CA PRO A 131 -7.35 -6.52 -17.95
C PRO A 131 -8.63 -5.83 -17.49
N ASP A 132 -9.78 -6.41 -17.75
CA ASP A 132 -11.12 -5.87 -17.46
C ASP A 132 -12.16 -6.98 -17.32
N TYR A 133 -13.38 -6.61 -16.93
CA TYR A 133 -14.47 -7.54 -16.62
C TYR A 133 -15.70 -7.26 -17.47
N PRO A 134 -16.51 -8.31 -17.76
CA PRO A 134 -17.81 -8.15 -18.40
C PRO A 134 -18.72 -7.17 -17.68
N ASP A 135 -18.74 -7.22 -16.33
CA ASP A 135 -19.56 -6.39 -15.48
C ASP A 135 -19.03 -6.31 -14.04
N ARG A 136 -19.70 -5.52 -13.19
CA ARG A 136 -19.38 -5.36 -11.76
C ARG A 136 -19.45 -6.70 -10.99
N LYS A 137 -20.33 -7.61 -11.37
CA LYS A 137 -20.51 -8.89 -10.66
C LYS A 137 -19.28 -9.77 -10.80
N GLU A 138 -18.70 -9.84 -12.01
CA GLU A 138 -17.46 -10.59 -12.24
C GLU A 138 -16.28 -9.93 -11.53
N ALA A 139 -16.17 -8.59 -11.55
CA ALA A 139 -15.15 -7.87 -10.81
C ALA A 139 -15.25 -8.09 -9.29
N HIS A 140 -16.47 -8.10 -8.75
CA HIS A 140 -16.74 -8.45 -7.34
C HIS A 140 -16.33 -9.89 -7.03
N ALA A 141 -16.73 -10.85 -7.88
CA ALA A 141 -16.42 -12.26 -7.67
C ALA A 141 -14.91 -12.52 -7.65
N GLU A 142 -14.14 -11.87 -8.53
CA GLU A 142 -12.68 -12.01 -8.52
C GLU A 142 -12.08 -11.49 -7.21
N LYS A 143 -12.52 -10.34 -6.72
CA LYS A 143 -12.07 -9.79 -5.43
C LYS A 143 -12.36 -10.74 -4.27
N VAL A 144 -13.58 -11.30 -4.20
CA VAL A 144 -13.99 -12.24 -3.15
C VAL A 144 -13.21 -13.55 -3.22
N ASN A 145 -12.93 -14.04 -4.42
CA ASN A 145 -12.13 -15.26 -4.62
C ASN A 145 -10.61 -15.04 -4.41
N GLY A 146 -10.19 -13.79 -4.33
CA GLY A 146 -8.81 -13.38 -4.02
C GLY A 146 -8.69 -12.84 -2.60
N SER A 147 -7.78 -11.91 -2.40
CA SER A 147 -7.38 -11.36 -1.08
C SER A 147 -8.48 -10.60 -0.31
N TRP A 148 -9.62 -10.30 -0.94
CA TRP A 148 -10.77 -9.64 -0.30
C TRP A 148 -11.79 -10.61 0.31
N GLY A 149 -11.60 -11.92 0.19
CA GLY A 149 -12.57 -12.92 0.65
C GLY A 149 -12.86 -12.80 2.14
N GLU A 150 -11.84 -12.73 2.97
CA GLU A 150 -11.98 -12.55 4.42
C GLU A 150 -12.65 -11.20 4.77
N VAL A 151 -12.19 -10.11 4.13
CA VAL A 151 -12.76 -8.76 4.36
C VAL A 151 -14.23 -8.71 3.96
N SER A 152 -14.57 -9.27 2.80
CA SER A 152 -15.97 -9.33 2.33
C SER A 152 -16.87 -10.11 3.28
N ALA A 153 -16.37 -11.18 3.89
CA ALA A 153 -17.13 -11.98 4.86
C ALA A 153 -17.35 -11.24 6.19
N LYS A 154 -16.33 -10.54 6.70
CA LYS A 154 -16.40 -9.80 7.97
C LYS A 154 -17.06 -8.42 7.83
N TYR A 155 -16.74 -7.71 6.74
CA TYR A 155 -17.09 -6.31 6.52
C TYR A 155 -17.55 -6.09 5.07
N PRO A 156 -18.71 -6.62 4.65
CA PRO A 156 -19.14 -6.59 3.24
C PRO A 156 -19.24 -5.17 2.65
N GLY A 157 -19.51 -4.16 3.48
CA GLY A 157 -19.52 -2.76 3.05
C GLY A 157 -18.16 -2.21 2.60
N GLU A 158 -17.03 -2.82 3.03
CA GLU A 158 -15.70 -2.39 2.61
C GLU A 158 -15.46 -2.68 1.13
N LEU A 159 -15.77 -3.89 0.69
CA LEU A 159 -15.63 -4.28 -0.71
C LEU A 159 -16.55 -3.45 -1.61
N GLU A 160 -17.79 -3.21 -1.20
CA GLU A 160 -18.72 -2.38 -1.98
C GLU A 160 -18.20 -0.95 -2.16
N ARG A 161 -17.65 -0.34 -1.10
CA ARG A 161 -17.02 0.99 -1.19
C ARG A 161 -15.78 0.99 -2.11
N ASP A 162 -14.95 -0.06 -2.05
CA ASP A 162 -13.80 -0.21 -2.95
C ASP A 162 -14.25 -0.28 -4.41
N LEU A 163 -15.29 -1.08 -4.70
CA LEU A 163 -15.84 -1.19 -6.05
C LEU A 163 -16.45 0.12 -6.55
N ASP A 164 -17.19 0.83 -5.70
CA ASP A 164 -17.82 2.11 -6.08
C ASP A 164 -16.79 3.20 -6.42
N GLU A 165 -15.66 3.22 -5.72
CA GLU A 165 -14.59 4.17 -5.98
C GLU A 165 -13.73 3.77 -7.19
N HIS A 166 -13.45 2.48 -7.32
CA HIS A 166 -12.35 2.00 -8.14
C HIS A 166 -12.78 1.43 -9.51
N LEU A 167 -14.02 0.94 -9.65
CA LEU A 167 -14.53 0.47 -10.94
C LEU A 167 -14.90 1.65 -11.84
N VAL A 168 -14.47 1.55 -13.10
CA VAL A 168 -14.80 2.50 -14.16
C VAL A 168 -15.42 1.80 -15.35
N ALA A 169 -16.34 2.48 -16.02
CA ALA A 169 -16.90 2.00 -17.28
C ALA A 169 -15.85 2.07 -18.40
N LEU A 170 -15.77 1.01 -19.18
CA LEU A 170 -14.90 0.87 -20.33
C LEU A 170 -15.71 0.73 -21.63
N PRO A 171 -15.08 0.88 -22.81
CA PRO A 171 -15.72 0.66 -24.10
C PRO A 171 -16.35 -0.74 -24.17
N GLY A 172 -17.48 -0.84 -24.87
CA GLY A 172 -18.20 -2.12 -25.05
C GLY A 172 -19.03 -2.55 -23.85
N GLY A 173 -19.27 -1.66 -22.88
CA GLY A 173 -20.07 -1.95 -21.69
C GLY A 173 -19.35 -2.76 -20.61
N ARG A 174 -18.04 -2.94 -20.77
CA ARG A 174 -17.17 -3.59 -19.77
C ARG A 174 -16.82 -2.65 -18.64
N VAL A 175 -16.24 -3.18 -17.57
CA VAL A 175 -15.73 -2.40 -16.43
C VAL A 175 -14.28 -2.81 -16.13
N GLY A 176 -13.51 -1.88 -15.57
CA GLY A 176 -12.13 -2.14 -15.16
C GLY A 176 -11.76 -1.32 -13.94
N TRP A 177 -10.58 -1.59 -13.39
CA TRP A 177 -10.06 -0.80 -12.28
C TRP A 177 -9.57 0.58 -12.77
N ARG A 178 -9.67 1.58 -11.93
CA ARG A 178 -9.14 2.93 -12.19
C ARG A 178 -7.61 2.94 -12.03
N ILE A 179 -6.91 2.28 -12.94
CA ILE A 179 -5.46 2.14 -12.97
C ILE A 179 -4.92 2.28 -14.38
N SER A 180 -3.68 2.73 -14.51
CA SER A 180 -2.92 2.65 -15.77
C SER A 180 -2.34 1.25 -15.92
N LEU A 181 -2.87 0.45 -16.82
CA LEU A 181 -2.35 -0.89 -17.07
C LEU A 181 -0.84 -0.90 -17.43
N PRO A 182 -0.32 0.03 -18.29
CA PRO A 182 1.12 0.12 -18.52
C PRO A 182 1.94 0.40 -17.26
N ALA A 183 1.40 1.23 -16.34
CA ALA A 183 2.06 1.48 -15.05
C ALA A 183 2.11 0.21 -14.19
N MET A 184 1.01 -0.57 -14.16
CA MET A 184 0.97 -1.83 -13.41
C MET A 184 2.02 -2.82 -13.92
N MET A 185 2.18 -2.93 -15.24
CA MET A 185 3.23 -3.78 -15.83
C MET A 185 4.63 -3.36 -15.39
N SER A 186 4.90 -2.05 -15.35
CA SER A 186 6.16 -1.54 -14.82
C SER A 186 6.34 -1.87 -13.34
N TYR A 187 5.30 -1.69 -12.53
CA TYR A 187 5.37 -1.93 -11.09
C TYR A 187 5.54 -3.40 -10.72
N TRP A 188 4.98 -4.35 -11.46
CA TRP A 188 5.27 -5.77 -11.25
C TRP A 188 6.76 -6.04 -11.40
N SER A 189 7.41 -5.45 -12.41
CA SER A 189 8.87 -5.54 -12.58
C SER A 189 9.64 -4.87 -11.44
N GLU A 190 9.18 -3.72 -10.95
CA GLU A 190 9.79 -3.00 -9.83
C GLU A 190 9.80 -3.80 -8.52
N LEU A 191 8.81 -4.66 -8.27
CA LEU A 191 8.74 -5.52 -7.09
C LEU A 191 9.84 -6.60 -7.06
N ALA A 192 10.44 -6.92 -8.21
CA ALA A 192 11.58 -7.85 -8.31
C ALA A 192 12.96 -7.15 -8.14
N ARG A 193 12.99 -5.83 -7.90
CA ARG A 193 14.23 -5.11 -7.59
C ARG A 193 14.84 -5.61 -6.27
N PRO A 194 16.17 -5.48 -6.08
CA PRO A 194 16.80 -5.75 -4.80
C PRO A 194 16.15 -4.96 -3.67
N ILE A 195 16.06 -5.59 -2.50
CA ILE A 195 15.49 -4.97 -1.30
C ILE A 195 16.29 -3.74 -0.92
N VAL A 196 15.60 -2.61 -0.77
CA VAL A 196 16.15 -1.38 -0.20
C VAL A 196 15.82 -1.31 1.27
N LEU A 197 16.80 -0.97 2.10
CA LEU A 197 16.63 -0.94 3.56
C LEU A 197 16.69 0.51 4.07
N PRO A 198 15.88 0.86 5.10
CA PRO A 198 15.94 2.18 5.71
C PRO A 198 17.27 2.38 6.44
N GLN A 199 17.51 3.61 6.90
CA GLN A 199 18.69 3.90 7.73
C GLN A 199 18.58 3.23 9.11
N GLN A 200 19.74 2.94 9.73
CA GLN A 200 19.78 2.51 11.14
C GLN A 200 19.11 3.56 12.02
N GLY A 201 18.40 3.12 13.05
CA GLY A 201 17.68 4.01 13.95
C GLY A 201 16.29 4.41 13.43
N THR A 202 15.79 3.83 12.32
CA THR A 202 14.41 4.02 11.85
C THR A 202 13.51 2.95 12.52
N PRO A 203 12.67 3.28 13.50
CA PRO A 203 11.74 2.34 14.10
C PRO A 203 10.86 1.71 13.02
N THR A 204 10.82 0.40 12.95
CA THR A 204 10.12 -0.32 11.88
C THR A 204 9.39 -1.54 12.42
N THR A 205 8.07 -1.58 12.27
CA THR A 205 7.27 -2.79 12.49
C THR A 205 6.84 -3.36 11.15
N LEU A 206 7.18 -4.64 10.91
CA LEU A 206 6.66 -5.42 9.79
C LEU A 206 5.56 -6.33 10.30
N VAL A 207 4.36 -6.19 9.74
CA VAL A 207 3.22 -7.07 9.99
C VAL A 207 3.15 -8.09 8.87
N LEU A 208 3.30 -9.37 9.22
CA LEU A 208 3.17 -10.50 8.31
C LEU A 208 1.74 -11.04 8.39
N ALA A 209 1.05 -11.14 7.26
CA ALA A 209 -0.26 -11.77 7.12
C ALA A 209 -0.09 -13.29 6.94
N LYS A 210 -0.46 -14.07 7.96
CA LYS A 210 -0.16 -15.53 8.01
C LYS A 210 -0.94 -16.36 7.01
N GLN A 211 -2.07 -15.85 6.50
CA GLN A 211 -2.93 -16.57 5.57
C GLN A 211 -2.67 -16.23 4.10
N THR A 212 -1.76 -15.30 3.82
CA THR A 212 -1.36 -14.94 2.44
C THR A 212 -0.55 -16.05 1.78
N HIS A 213 -1.06 -16.60 0.68
CA HIS A 213 -0.40 -17.66 -0.08
C HIS A 213 -0.50 -17.42 -1.60
N PRO A 214 0.64 -17.38 -2.34
CA PRO A 214 2.02 -17.38 -1.84
C PRO A 214 2.33 -16.11 -1.03
N ALA A 215 3.26 -16.24 -0.06
CA ALA A 215 3.61 -15.14 0.82
C ALA A 215 4.39 -14.04 0.08
N TYR A 216 4.02 -12.78 0.30
CA TYR A 216 4.77 -11.62 -0.19
C TYR A 216 5.96 -11.27 0.72
N VAL A 217 5.82 -11.51 2.03
CA VAL A 217 6.92 -11.31 2.98
C VAL A 217 7.89 -12.48 2.89
N THR A 218 9.08 -12.21 2.39
CA THR A 218 10.14 -13.23 2.26
C THR A 218 11.00 -13.29 3.52
N GLY A 219 11.57 -14.47 3.80
CA GLY A 219 12.56 -14.64 4.88
C GLY A 219 13.81 -13.77 4.67
N GLU A 220 14.15 -13.45 3.41
CA GLU A 220 15.24 -12.55 3.09
C GLU A 220 14.93 -11.11 3.56
N LEU A 221 13.73 -10.59 3.29
CA LEU A 221 13.29 -9.27 3.76
C LEU A 221 13.36 -9.17 5.29
N VAL A 222 12.79 -10.14 6.00
CA VAL A 222 12.77 -10.16 7.47
C VAL A 222 14.22 -10.19 8.02
N SER A 223 15.06 -11.06 7.48
CA SER A 223 16.46 -11.19 7.91
C SER A 223 17.26 -9.92 7.62
N ALA A 224 17.04 -9.28 6.47
CA ALA A 224 17.71 -8.05 6.10
C ALA A 224 17.31 -6.87 6.99
N LEU A 225 16.02 -6.71 7.31
CA LEU A 225 15.53 -5.69 8.24
C LEU A 225 16.06 -5.93 9.65
N GLN A 226 16.01 -7.16 10.15
CA GLN A 226 16.56 -7.51 11.47
C GLN A 226 18.07 -7.21 11.57
N ALA A 227 18.83 -7.56 10.54
CA ALA A 227 20.27 -7.29 10.51
C ALA A 227 20.60 -5.79 10.42
N ARG A 228 19.77 -5.01 9.70
CA ARG A 228 19.97 -3.57 9.50
C ARG A 228 19.58 -2.76 10.73
N LEU A 229 18.46 -3.07 11.37
CA LEU A 229 17.79 -2.23 12.35
C LEU A 229 17.98 -2.74 13.80
N GLY A 230 18.27 -4.03 13.99
CA GLY A 230 18.49 -4.58 15.32
C GLY A 230 17.30 -4.39 16.25
N ALA A 231 17.48 -3.58 17.30
CA ALA A 231 16.44 -3.30 18.31
C ALA A 231 15.31 -2.37 17.80
N ASP A 232 15.53 -1.67 16.67
CA ASP A 232 14.53 -0.81 16.06
C ASP A 232 13.59 -1.57 15.10
N PHE A 233 13.75 -2.91 14.97
CA PHE A 233 12.90 -3.76 14.16
C PHE A 233 12.01 -4.66 15.00
N GLU A 234 10.73 -4.67 14.69
CA GLU A 234 9.73 -5.57 15.24
C GLU A 234 9.04 -6.36 14.12
N LEU A 235 8.88 -7.67 14.30
CA LEU A 235 8.05 -8.52 13.46
C LEU A 235 6.79 -8.89 14.23
N ALA A 236 5.64 -8.43 13.72
CA ALA A 236 4.32 -8.82 14.20
C ALA A 236 3.67 -9.79 13.20
N GLU A 237 2.93 -10.78 13.71
CA GLU A 237 2.20 -11.75 12.88
C GLU A 237 0.70 -11.61 13.10
N PHE A 238 -0.05 -11.34 12.03
CA PHE A 238 -1.50 -11.25 12.08
C PHE A 238 -2.15 -12.48 11.44
N ASP A 239 -3.18 -13.00 12.08
CA ASP A 239 -3.92 -14.16 11.58
C ASP A 239 -5.01 -13.74 10.59
N CYS A 240 -4.58 -13.22 9.44
CA CYS A 240 -5.43 -12.74 8.36
C CYS A 240 -4.78 -12.96 7.00
N ASP A 241 -5.53 -12.73 5.92
CA ASP A 241 -5.04 -12.67 4.55
C ASP A 241 -4.46 -11.27 4.25
N HIS A 242 -3.94 -11.09 3.05
CA HIS A 242 -3.15 -9.96 2.55
C HIS A 242 -3.74 -8.56 2.86
N MET A 243 -5.05 -8.41 2.90
CA MET A 243 -5.71 -7.11 3.12
C MET A 243 -5.71 -6.68 4.60
N VAL A 244 -4.54 -6.71 5.24
CA VAL A 244 -4.30 -6.44 6.67
C VAL A 244 -5.07 -5.25 7.23
N PRO A 245 -5.01 -4.02 6.64
CA PRO A 245 -5.66 -2.85 7.23
C PRO A 245 -7.19 -2.91 7.22
N HIS A 246 -7.76 -3.81 6.39
CA HIS A 246 -9.20 -4.04 6.32
C HIS A 246 -9.64 -5.25 7.15
N ALA A 247 -8.81 -6.29 7.21
CA ALA A 247 -9.13 -7.53 7.94
C ALA A 247 -8.97 -7.36 9.46
N MET A 248 -7.97 -6.59 9.88
CA MET A 248 -7.60 -6.35 11.28
C MET A 248 -7.35 -4.86 11.56
N PRO A 249 -8.35 -3.99 11.41
CA PRO A 249 -8.15 -2.54 11.49
C PRO A 249 -7.79 -2.05 12.90
N ALA A 250 -8.32 -2.67 13.97
CA ALA A 250 -8.03 -2.29 15.34
C ALA A 250 -6.58 -2.57 15.71
N GLU A 251 -6.11 -3.79 15.44
CA GLU A 251 -4.74 -4.22 15.70
C GLU A 251 -3.74 -3.43 14.84
N THR A 252 -4.12 -3.12 13.59
CA THR A 252 -3.33 -2.25 12.70
C THR A 252 -3.19 -0.86 13.30
N ALA A 253 -4.27 -0.28 13.82
CA ALA A 253 -4.24 1.03 14.46
C ALA A 253 -3.37 1.04 15.73
N ASP A 254 -3.39 -0.04 16.52
CA ASP A 254 -2.56 -0.16 17.73
C ASP A 254 -1.07 -0.19 17.39
N VAL A 255 -0.68 -0.94 16.34
CA VAL A 255 0.71 -0.91 15.83
C VAL A 255 1.11 0.50 15.39
N ILE A 256 0.24 1.20 14.64
CA ILE A 256 0.51 2.57 14.18
C ILE A 256 0.69 3.52 15.36
N ARG A 257 -0.16 3.45 16.39
CA ARG A 257 -0.05 4.29 17.59
C ARG A 257 1.28 4.11 18.31
N GLY A 258 1.81 2.89 18.32
CA GLY A 258 3.13 2.61 18.89
C GLY A 258 4.28 3.43 18.29
N HIS A 259 4.12 3.93 17.07
CA HIS A 259 5.09 4.78 16.37
C HIS A 259 4.82 6.30 16.53
N LEU A 260 3.72 6.70 17.15
CA LEU A 260 3.26 8.10 17.23
C LEU A 260 3.44 8.72 18.64
N VAL A 261 4.24 8.09 19.49
CA VAL A 261 4.48 8.51 20.89
C VAL A 261 5.63 9.51 20.96
#